data_c4d7ceeddd5ce517996a300c17a4fea6
#
_entry.id   c4d7ceeddd5ce517996a300c17a4fea6
#
_cell.length_a   1.000
_cell.length_b   1.000
_cell.length_c   1.000
_cell.angle_alpha   90.00
_cell.angle_beta   90.00
_cell.angle_gamma   90.00
#
_symmetry.space_group_name_H-M   'P 1'
#
loop_
_entity.id
_entity.type
_entity.pdbx_description
1 polymer ?
#
loop_
_entity_poly.entity_id
_entity_poly.type
_entity_poly.pdbx_seq_one_letter_code
_entity_poly.pdbx_strand_id
1 'polypeptide(L)'
;LTNRAVSADSQHPWQCRLLDRQAVCLIGPPRADARPFDLRRDLQQVRLIVPGRSSDVRSQFEVYCHSHGLTPIICAEVDDMAMLRLLARDSGDLALLPAVVVQDELRSGALQLYAEVPDIAEQFFAVTLQRQFSLRILDELLDRAVVPRR
;
A
#
# COMPACT_ATOMS: atom_id res chain seq x y z
N LEU A 1 -12.07 -1.95 8.89
CA LEU A 1 -11.04 -2.32 7.93
C LEU A 1 -9.67 -2.19 8.56
N THR A 2 -8.74 -3.05 8.20
CA THR A 2 -7.35 -3.05 8.68
C THR A 2 -6.43 -3.62 7.61
N ASN A 3 -5.15 -3.29 7.66
CA ASN A 3 -4.10 -3.85 6.83
C ASN A 3 -3.35 -5.02 7.50
N ARG A 4 -3.80 -5.44 8.68
CA ARG A 4 -3.24 -6.59 9.41
C ARG A 4 -4.29 -7.63 9.71
N ALA A 5 -3.92 -8.89 9.55
CA ALA A 5 -4.74 -9.99 10.03
C ALA A 5 -4.78 -9.97 11.58
N VAL A 6 -5.98 -10.12 12.12
CA VAL A 6 -6.20 -10.25 13.56
C VAL A 6 -6.53 -11.71 13.84
N SER A 7 -5.79 -12.32 14.78
CA SER A 7 -6.07 -13.67 15.24
C SER A 7 -7.22 -13.65 16.23
N ALA A 8 -8.12 -14.63 16.11
CA ALA A 8 -9.12 -14.87 17.13
C ALA A 8 -8.44 -15.39 18.40
N ASP A 9 -8.79 -14.84 19.55
CA ASP A 9 -8.44 -15.39 20.85
C ASP A 9 -9.71 -15.78 21.64
N SER A 10 -9.55 -16.46 22.77
CA SER A 10 -10.66 -16.94 23.58
C SER A 10 -11.49 -15.82 24.21
N GLN A 11 -10.99 -14.59 24.27
CA GLN A 11 -11.67 -13.43 24.83
C GLN A 11 -12.27 -12.54 23.74
N HIS A 12 -11.76 -12.64 22.49
CA HIS A 12 -12.21 -11.81 21.37
C HIS A 12 -12.44 -12.68 20.12
N PRO A 13 -13.67 -13.14 19.88
CA PRO A 13 -14.01 -13.95 18.72
C PRO A 13 -14.06 -13.09 17.45
N TRP A 14 -12.91 -12.64 16.97
CA TRP A 14 -12.80 -11.90 15.73
C TRP A 14 -12.82 -12.85 14.53
N GLN A 15 -13.57 -12.49 13.51
CA GLN A 15 -13.42 -13.06 12.17
C GLN A 15 -12.63 -12.08 11.32
N CYS A 16 -11.57 -12.59 10.69
CA CYS A 16 -10.72 -11.82 9.80
C CYS A 16 -10.85 -12.38 8.37
N ARG A 17 -11.32 -11.55 7.44
CA ARG A 17 -11.49 -11.92 6.03
C ARG A 17 -10.62 -11.02 5.16
N LEU A 18 -9.74 -11.62 4.37
CA LEU A 18 -8.98 -10.88 3.36
C LEU A 18 -9.96 -10.40 2.28
N LEU A 19 -9.99 -9.09 2.05
CA LEU A 19 -10.81 -8.46 1.02
C LEU A 19 -10.04 -8.29 -0.27
N ASP A 20 -8.80 -7.79 -0.17
CA ASP A 20 -8.00 -7.46 -1.34
C ASP A 20 -6.51 -7.50 -1.04
N ARG A 21 -5.72 -7.61 -2.12
CA ARG A 21 -4.26 -7.51 -2.10
C ARG A 21 -3.84 -6.59 -3.24
N GLN A 22 -3.26 -5.45 -2.88
CA GLN A 22 -2.87 -4.40 -3.82
C GLN A 22 -1.34 -4.33 -3.93
N ALA A 23 -0.84 -4.33 -5.16
CA ALA A 23 0.59 -4.12 -5.41
C ALA A 23 1.04 -2.76 -4.90
N VAL A 24 2.23 -2.71 -4.31
CA VAL A 24 2.85 -1.49 -3.82
C VAL A 24 3.72 -0.87 -4.90
N CYS A 25 3.56 0.42 -5.10
CA CYS A 25 4.16 1.17 -6.18
C CYS A 25 4.96 2.36 -5.67
N LEU A 26 5.92 2.81 -6.48
CA LEU A 26 6.53 4.13 -6.36
C LEU A 26 5.72 5.11 -7.18
N ILE A 27 5.18 6.13 -6.53
CA ILE A 27 4.25 7.10 -7.12
C ILE A 27 4.68 8.51 -6.69
N GLY A 28 4.60 9.47 -7.59
CA GLY A 28 4.93 10.86 -7.32
C GLY A 28 4.53 11.79 -8.46
N PRO A 29 4.89 13.06 -8.41
CA PRO A 29 4.57 14.02 -9.47
C PRO A 29 5.12 13.58 -10.83
N PRO A 30 4.42 13.91 -11.94
CA PRO A 30 4.89 13.58 -13.28
C PRO A 30 6.25 14.20 -13.58
N ARG A 31 7.14 13.44 -14.23
CA ARG A 31 8.41 13.93 -14.75
C ARG A 31 8.29 14.32 -16.22
N ALA A 32 9.09 15.27 -16.62
CA ALA A 32 9.17 15.69 -18.03
C ALA A 32 9.92 14.66 -18.91
N ASP A 33 10.78 13.83 -18.32
CA ASP A 33 11.52 12.80 -19.04
C ASP A 33 10.64 11.55 -19.26
N ALA A 34 10.55 11.13 -20.52
CA ALA A 34 9.79 9.94 -20.91
C ALA A 34 10.53 8.60 -20.62
N ARG A 35 11.68 8.65 -19.93
CA ARG A 35 12.48 7.46 -19.67
C ARG A 35 11.79 6.54 -18.63
N PRO A 36 11.67 5.23 -18.92
CA PRO A 36 11.16 4.29 -17.94
C PRO A 36 12.01 4.29 -16.66
N PHE A 37 11.34 4.28 -15.51
CA PHE A 37 11.97 4.18 -14.21
C PHE A 37 12.51 2.76 -13.99
N ASP A 38 13.78 2.66 -13.67
CA ASP A 38 14.44 1.40 -13.34
C ASP A 38 14.73 1.34 -11.84
N LEU A 39 14.12 0.38 -11.15
CA LEU A 39 14.25 0.24 -9.69
C LEU A 39 15.71 0.12 -9.23
N ARG A 40 16.54 -0.64 -9.95
CA ARG A 40 17.93 -0.87 -9.53
C ARG A 40 18.81 0.35 -9.72
N ARG A 41 18.56 1.10 -10.79
CA ARG A 41 19.37 2.27 -11.13
C ARG A 41 18.87 3.53 -10.45
N ASP A 42 17.57 3.76 -10.48
CA ASP A 42 16.99 5.08 -10.17
C ASP A 42 16.56 5.20 -8.70
N LEU A 43 16.26 4.08 -8.00
CA LEU A 43 15.82 4.09 -6.61
C LEU A 43 16.80 4.77 -5.66
N GLN A 44 18.10 4.65 -5.94
CA GLN A 44 19.17 5.22 -5.12
C GLN A 44 19.41 6.71 -5.40
N GLN A 45 18.76 7.28 -6.42
CA GLN A 45 18.92 8.66 -6.85
C GLN A 45 17.73 9.54 -6.54
N VAL A 46 16.64 8.95 -6.04
CA VAL A 46 15.40 9.64 -5.72
C VAL A 46 15.15 9.64 -4.23
N ARG A 47 14.46 10.68 -3.75
CA ARG A 47 14.01 10.75 -2.38
C ARG A 47 12.70 10.03 -2.24
N LEU A 48 12.56 9.24 -1.17
CA LEU A 48 11.38 8.44 -0.90
C LEU A 48 10.70 8.85 0.39
N ILE A 49 9.38 8.92 0.34
CA ILE A 49 8.49 8.95 1.48
C ILE A 49 7.93 7.52 1.64
N VAL A 50 8.09 6.96 2.80
CA VAL A 50 7.74 5.55 3.04
C VAL A 50 6.81 5.42 4.24
N PRO A 51 6.03 4.32 4.33
CA PRO A 51 5.29 3.99 5.54
C PRO A 51 6.22 3.86 6.75
N GLY A 52 5.67 4.13 7.93
CA GLY A 52 6.41 3.97 9.18
C GLY A 52 6.85 2.53 9.44
N ARG A 53 7.79 2.36 10.35
CA ARG A 53 8.46 1.06 10.64
C ARG A 53 7.53 -0.03 11.14
N SER A 54 6.37 0.33 11.66
CA SER A 54 5.35 -0.61 12.09
C SER A 54 4.56 -1.23 10.92
N SER A 55 4.72 -0.72 9.69
CA SER A 55 4.03 -1.20 8.49
C SER A 55 4.67 -2.47 7.93
N ASP A 56 3.82 -3.42 7.55
CA ASP A 56 4.27 -4.64 6.86
C ASP A 56 4.84 -4.32 5.47
N VAL A 57 4.30 -3.32 4.77
CA VAL A 57 4.84 -2.81 3.50
C VAL A 57 6.27 -2.30 3.67
N ARG A 58 6.53 -1.54 4.75
CA ARG A 58 7.87 -1.06 5.05
C ARG A 58 8.85 -2.20 5.27
N SER A 59 8.47 -3.19 6.05
CA SER A 59 9.31 -4.37 6.33
C SER A 59 9.61 -5.15 5.05
N GLN A 60 8.61 -5.39 4.19
CA GLN A 60 8.79 -6.05 2.90
C GLN A 60 9.73 -5.24 1.99
N PHE A 61 9.57 -3.90 1.96
CA PHE A 61 10.42 -3.02 1.16
C PHE A 61 11.88 -3.03 1.62
N GLU A 62 12.15 -3.05 2.92
CA GLU A 62 13.50 -3.16 3.46
C GLU A 62 14.15 -4.50 3.08
N VAL A 63 13.41 -5.60 3.17
CA VAL A 63 13.87 -6.93 2.71
C VAL A 63 14.18 -6.91 1.22
N TYR A 64 13.29 -6.32 0.41
CA TYR A 64 13.52 -6.17 -1.03
C TYR A 64 14.80 -5.38 -1.32
N CYS A 65 14.98 -4.22 -0.70
CA CYS A 65 16.17 -3.40 -0.87
C CYS A 65 17.44 -4.14 -0.46
N HIS A 66 17.42 -4.80 0.70
CA HIS A 66 18.57 -5.57 1.19
C HIS A 66 18.94 -6.71 0.23
N SER A 67 17.97 -7.48 -0.25
CA SER A 67 18.22 -8.62 -1.16
C SER A 67 18.75 -8.21 -2.52
N HIS A 68 18.50 -6.96 -2.95
CA HIS A 68 18.97 -6.41 -4.21
C HIS A 68 20.17 -5.45 -4.08
N GLY A 69 20.71 -5.26 -2.86
CA GLY A 69 21.82 -4.35 -2.60
C GLY A 69 21.47 -2.88 -2.86
N LEU A 70 20.20 -2.49 -2.62
CA LEU A 70 19.72 -1.13 -2.84
C LEU A 70 19.71 -0.34 -1.54
N THR A 71 20.14 0.93 -1.62
CA THR A 71 20.14 1.86 -0.49
C THR A 71 19.32 3.09 -0.85
N PRO A 72 17.98 3.06 -0.65
CA PRO A 72 17.10 4.18 -0.99
C PRO A 72 17.35 5.38 -0.08
N ILE A 73 17.14 6.59 -0.61
CA ILE A 73 17.21 7.84 0.16
C ILE A 73 15.83 8.11 0.79
N ILE A 74 15.63 7.68 2.03
CA ILE A 74 14.37 7.93 2.75
C ILE A 74 14.41 9.33 3.34
N CYS A 75 13.48 10.19 2.91
CA CYS A 75 13.38 11.57 3.37
C CYS A 75 12.27 11.79 4.41
N ALA A 76 11.28 10.90 4.45
CA ALA A 76 10.22 10.95 5.46
C ALA A 76 9.63 9.55 5.71
N GLU A 77 9.19 9.33 6.95
CA GLU A 77 8.42 8.16 7.39
C GLU A 77 7.05 8.62 7.87
N VAL A 78 5.98 7.96 7.42
CA VAL A 78 4.60 8.39 7.66
C VAL A 78 3.74 7.18 8.01
N ASP A 79 3.09 7.19 9.18
CA ASP A 79 2.24 6.10 9.64
C ASP A 79 0.79 6.20 9.10
N ASP A 80 0.38 7.39 8.66
CA ASP A 80 -0.97 7.64 8.16
C ASP A 80 -1.03 7.66 6.63
N MET A 81 -1.89 6.83 6.05
CA MET A 81 -2.02 6.68 4.60
C MET A 81 -2.57 7.94 3.91
N ALA A 82 -3.45 8.70 4.58
CA ALA A 82 -3.97 9.94 4.02
C ALA A 82 -2.87 11.02 3.98
N MET A 83 -2.02 11.07 5.00
CA MET A 83 -0.86 11.96 5.02
C MET A 83 0.16 11.54 3.96
N LEU A 84 0.40 10.24 3.79
CA LEU A 84 1.30 9.72 2.76
C LEU A 84 0.83 10.11 1.35
N ARG A 85 -0.49 10.05 1.09
CA ARG A 85 -1.13 10.54 -0.15
C ARG A 85 -0.90 12.03 -0.38
N LEU A 86 -1.10 12.87 0.66
CA LEU A 86 -0.87 14.32 0.56
C LEU A 86 0.59 14.63 0.24
N LEU A 87 1.52 13.99 0.94
CA LEU A 87 2.95 14.20 0.69
C LEU A 87 3.39 13.70 -0.69
N ALA A 88 2.83 12.59 -1.18
CA ALA A 88 3.09 12.12 -2.55
C ALA A 88 2.72 13.18 -3.60
N ARG A 89 1.65 13.95 -3.35
CA ARG A 89 1.19 15.00 -4.25
C ARG A 89 1.99 16.30 -4.13
N ASP A 90 2.33 16.69 -2.90
CA ASP A 90 2.74 18.09 -2.61
C ASP A 90 4.25 18.23 -2.34
N SER A 91 4.99 17.15 -2.05
CA SER A 91 6.41 17.23 -1.69
C SER A 91 7.38 17.27 -2.87
N GLY A 92 6.97 16.77 -4.03
CA GLY A 92 7.88 16.55 -5.17
C GLY A 92 8.70 15.26 -5.09
N ASP A 93 8.61 14.51 -4.00
CA ASP A 93 9.31 13.24 -3.79
C ASP A 93 8.45 12.04 -4.22
N LEU A 94 9.04 10.85 -4.34
CA LEU A 94 8.29 9.63 -4.60
C LEU A 94 7.78 9.02 -3.29
N ALA A 95 6.55 8.53 -3.30
CA ALA A 95 5.97 7.81 -2.17
C ALA A 95 5.80 6.32 -2.47
N LEU A 96 5.99 5.50 -1.45
CA LEU A 96 5.79 4.05 -1.50
C LEU A 96 4.40 3.72 -0.96
N LEU A 97 3.44 3.43 -1.84
CA LEU A 97 2.04 3.15 -1.47
C LEU A 97 1.31 2.36 -2.56
N PRO A 98 0.18 1.70 -2.23
CA PRO A 98 -0.67 1.05 -3.22
C PRO A 98 -1.32 2.08 -4.17
N ALA A 99 -1.36 1.76 -5.47
CA ALA A 99 -1.92 2.65 -6.49
C ALA A 99 -3.40 3.02 -6.25
N VAL A 100 -4.16 2.14 -5.61
CA VAL A 100 -5.58 2.36 -5.27
C VAL A 100 -5.79 3.57 -4.34
N VAL A 101 -4.81 3.90 -3.51
CA VAL A 101 -4.88 5.03 -2.56
C VAL A 101 -4.90 6.39 -3.27
N VAL A 102 -4.26 6.47 -4.43
CA VAL A 102 -4.09 7.69 -5.24
C VAL A 102 -4.70 7.56 -6.64
N GLN A 103 -5.73 6.75 -6.77
CA GLN A 103 -6.32 6.40 -8.07
C GLN A 103 -6.86 7.63 -8.81
N ASP A 104 -7.41 8.60 -8.10
CA ASP A 104 -7.95 9.83 -8.69
C ASP A 104 -6.83 10.75 -9.20
N GLU A 105 -5.73 10.87 -8.46
CA GLU A 105 -4.55 11.61 -8.88
C GLU A 105 -3.85 10.97 -10.09
N LEU A 106 -3.80 9.64 -10.15
CA LEU A 106 -3.29 8.93 -11.32
C LEU A 106 -4.18 9.15 -12.55
N ARG A 107 -5.51 9.08 -12.39
CA ARG A 107 -6.46 9.34 -13.51
C ARG A 107 -6.41 10.77 -14.01
N SER A 108 -6.26 11.73 -13.12
CA SER A 108 -6.17 13.16 -13.47
C SER A 108 -4.79 13.56 -14.01
N GLY A 109 -3.78 12.70 -13.89
CA GLY A 109 -2.39 13.01 -14.24
C GLY A 109 -1.68 13.89 -13.24
N ALA A 110 -2.27 14.16 -12.07
CA ALA A 110 -1.60 14.89 -10.98
C ALA A 110 -0.44 14.09 -10.35
N LEU A 111 -0.56 12.76 -10.39
CA LEU A 111 0.50 11.82 -10.01
C LEU A 111 0.77 10.82 -11.14
N GLN A 112 1.97 10.25 -11.13
CA GLN A 112 2.42 9.22 -12.04
C GLN A 112 2.91 8.01 -11.27
N LEU A 113 2.58 6.81 -11.77
CA LEU A 113 3.18 5.56 -11.32
C LEU A 113 4.53 5.37 -12.02
N TYR A 114 5.61 5.25 -11.24
CA TYR A 114 6.97 5.09 -11.72
C TYR A 114 7.36 3.62 -11.88
N ALA A 115 7.07 2.83 -10.86
CA ALA A 115 7.32 1.40 -10.86
C ALA A 115 6.46 0.69 -9.82
N GLU A 116 6.08 -0.53 -10.11
CA GLU A 116 5.60 -1.49 -9.12
C GLU A 116 6.81 -2.17 -8.46
N VAL A 117 6.81 -2.29 -7.13
CA VAL A 117 7.89 -2.99 -6.43
C VAL A 117 7.53 -4.48 -6.38
N PRO A 118 8.36 -5.36 -6.98
CA PRO A 118 8.05 -6.77 -7.08
C PRO A 118 7.86 -7.43 -5.71
N ASP A 119 6.91 -8.35 -5.62
CA ASP A 119 6.64 -9.20 -4.46
C ASP A 119 6.16 -8.45 -3.19
N ILE A 120 5.92 -7.16 -3.27
CA ILE A 120 5.37 -6.36 -2.17
C ILE A 120 3.91 -6.02 -2.42
N ALA A 121 3.07 -6.31 -1.45
CA ALA A 121 1.66 -5.98 -1.52
C ALA A 121 1.08 -5.57 -0.18
N GLU A 122 0.21 -4.57 -0.21
CA GLU A 122 -0.67 -4.22 0.91
C GLU A 122 -1.89 -5.15 0.90
N GLN A 123 -2.23 -5.67 2.06
CA GLN A 123 -3.39 -6.53 2.25
C GLN A 123 -4.47 -5.78 3.02
N PHE A 124 -5.71 -5.91 2.59
CA PHE A 124 -6.86 -5.27 3.22
C PHE A 124 -7.78 -6.34 3.81
N PHE A 125 -8.03 -6.24 5.10
CA PHE A 125 -8.86 -7.19 5.83
C PHE A 125 -10.12 -6.51 6.38
N ALA A 126 -11.25 -7.23 6.33
CA ALA A 126 -12.39 -6.95 7.16
C ALA A 126 -12.26 -7.75 8.46
N VAL A 127 -12.34 -7.06 9.59
CA VAL A 127 -12.40 -7.67 10.91
C VAL A 127 -13.78 -7.45 11.47
N THR A 128 -14.48 -8.53 11.81
CA THR A 128 -15.82 -8.52 12.36
C THR A 128 -15.87 -9.37 13.63
N LEU A 129 -16.82 -9.06 14.51
CA LEU A 129 -17.12 -9.93 15.65
C LEU A 129 -17.85 -11.17 15.14
N GLN A 130 -17.44 -12.35 15.59
CA GLN A 130 -18.20 -13.57 15.39
C GLN A 130 -19.49 -13.47 16.22
N ARG A 131 -20.63 -13.29 15.58
CA ARG A 131 -21.95 -13.25 16.21
C ARG A 131 -22.72 -14.53 15.90
N GLN A 132 -23.62 -14.93 16.81
CA GLN A 132 -24.52 -16.07 16.55
C GLN A 132 -25.47 -15.80 15.36
N PHE A 133 -25.73 -14.53 15.05
CA PHE A 133 -26.52 -14.10 13.89
C PHE A 133 -25.68 -13.11 13.08
N SER A 134 -25.36 -13.45 11.84
CA SER A 134 -24.75 -12.52 10.90
C SER A 134 -25.77 -11.46 10.45
N LEU A 135 -25.30 -10.22 10.28
CA LEU A 135 -26.12 -9.20 9.63
C LEU A 135 -26.06 -9.46 8.13
N ARG A 136 -27.16 -9.89 7.52
CA ARG A 136 -27.25 -10.19 6.08
C ARG A 136 -26.64 -9.09 5.19
N ILE A 137 -26.82 -7.83 5.57
CA ILE A 137 -26.25 -6.69 4.87
C ILE A 137 -24.70 -6.67 4.94
N LEU A 138 -24.11 -7.14 6.03
CA LEU A 138 -22.67 -7.24 6.19
C LEU A 138 -22.08 -8.34 5.31
N ASP A 139 -22.76 -9.48 5.25
CA ASP A 139 -22.37 -10.61 4.39
C ASP A 139 -22.43 -10.20 2.91
N GLU A 140 -23.51 -9.54 2.49
CA GLU A 140 -23.66 -9.00 1.14
C GLU A 140 -22.58 -7.97 0.78
N LEU A 141 -22.21 -7.08 1.71
CA LEU A 141 -21.13 -6.11 1.50
C LEU A 141 -19.77 -6.80 1.39
N LEU A 142 -19.49 -7.78 2.24
CA LEU A 142 -18.23 -8.52 2.21
C LEU A 142 -18.10 -9.38 0.95
N ASP A 143 -19.19 -9.96 0.45
CA ASP A 143 -19.20 -10.75 -0.79
C ASP A 143 -18.99 -9.89 -2.03
N ARG A 144 -19.49 -8.64 -2.01
CA ARG A 144 -19.25 -7.67 -3.09
C ARG A 144 -17.84 -7.06 -3.05
N ALA A 145 -17.25 -6.95 -1.86
CA ALA A 145 -15.91 -6.38 -1.68
C ALA A 145 -14.78 -7.32 -2.08
N VAL A 146 -15.04 -8.64 -2.16
CA VAL A 146 -14.06 -9.61 -2.67
C VAL A 146 -14.01 -9.51 -4.18
N VAL A 147 -13.00 -8.81 -4.70
CA VAL A 147 -12.75 -8.77 -6.15
C VAL A 147 -12.39 -10.17 -6.63
N PRO A 148 -13.13 -10.77 -7.57
CA PRO A 148 -12.75 -12.05 -8.13
C PRO A 148 -11.38 -11.91 -8.79
N ARG A 149 -10.45 -12.79 -8.42
CA ARG A 149 -9.14 -12.91 -9.07
C ARG A 149 -9.36 -13.18 -10.56
N ARG A 150 -8.94 -12.26 -11.41
CA ARG A 150 -8.65 -12.55 -12.81
C ARG A 150 -7.20 -12.96 -12.97
#